data_066ed1fbd73e7afa8a38657790916f4b
#
_entry.id   066ed1fbd73e7afa8a38657790916f4b
#
_cell.length_a   1.000
_cell.length_b   1.000
_cell.length_c   1.000
_cell.angle_alpha   90.00
_cell.angle_beta   90.00
_cell.angle_gamma   90.00
#
_symmetry.space_group_name_H-M   'P 1'
#
loop_
_entity.id
_entity.type
_entity.pdbx_description
1 polymer ?
#
loop_
_entity_poly.entity_id
_entity_poly.type
_entity_poly.pdbx_seq_one_letter_code
_entity_poly.pdbx_strand_id
1 'polypeptide(L)'
;MTVLNPIQKKPYSLTHLNELEAESLFVIREVAAQFEKPVLLFSGGKDSIVLSHLARKAFWPARIPFPLLHIDTGHNFPETLEYRDRWMEIIGAKLVVGSVQESIDKGRAVEEQGFNASRNILQTVTLLDALEEMKADAAMGGARRDEEKARAKERFFSHRDEFGQWDPKNQRPELWNLFNGHKHMGEHFRIFPVSNWTEMDIWQYILQEEIELPSLYFTHEREVIERDGNFLFNSEALNKRPTEVPQMRQVRFRTIGDMTISGAVLSPANSVEEIIQEVAATRTTERGTRADDRRSEAAMEDRKKEGYF
;
A
#
# COMPACT_ATOMS: atom_id res chain seq x y z
N MET A 1 -60.97 -10.91 10.64
CA MET A 1 -59.83 -10.10 11.05
C MET A 1 -58.60 -10.96 10.93
N THR A 2 -57.77 -10.76 9.89
CA THR A 2 -56.55 -11.50 9.69
C THR A 2 -55.47 -10.82 10.52
N VAL A 3 -55.01 -11.51 11.58
CA VAL A 3 -53.92 -11.03 12.40
C VAL A 3 -52.62 -11.13 11.58
N LEU A 4 -52.12 -10.00 11.14
CA LEU A 4 -50.78 -9.93 10.52
C LEU A 4 -49.77 -10.35 11.57
N ASN A 5 -49.05 -11.45 11.33
CA ASN A 5 -47.90 -11.85 12.14
C ASN A 5 -46.89 -10.72 12.17
N PRO A 6 -46.37 -10.30 13.31
CA PRO A 6 -45.34 -9.30 13.39
C PRO A 6 -44.10 -9.80 12.62
N ILE A 7 -43.65 -9.00 11.67
CA ILE A 7 -42.39 -9.24 10.94
C ILE A 7 -41.30 -9.34 11.98
N GLN A 8 -40.78 -10.53 12.20
CA GLN A 8 -39.58 -10.72 13.04
C GLN A 8 -38.43 -10.00 12.34
N LYS A 9 -38.11 -8.79 12.80
CA LYS A 9 -36.90 -8.10 12.40
C LYS A 9 -35.72 -8.96 12.89
N LYS A 10 -35.04 -9.65 11.96
CA LYS A 10 -33.71 -10.20 12.26
C LYS A 10 -32.84 -9.04 12.74
N PRO A 11 -32.11 -9.18 13.85
CA PRO A 11 -31.19 -8.14 14.27
C PRO A 11 -30.22 -7.88 13.13
N TYR A 12 -30.07 -6.61 12.74
CA TYR A 12 -29.08 -6.20 11.76
C TYR A 12 -27.71 -6.39 12.42
N SER A 13 -26.92 -7.34 11.93
CA SER A 13 -25.58 -7.62 12.39
C SER A 13 -24.63 -7.52 11.21
N LEU A 14 -23.69 -6.59 11.28
CA LEU A 14 -22.58 -6.53 10.36
C LEU A 14 -21.55 -7.58 10.75
N THR A 15 -20.92 -8.20 9.74
CA THR A 15 -19.69 -8.97 9.99
C THR A 15 -18.52 -8.01 10.24
N HIS A 16 -17.45 -8.49 10.86
CA HIS A 16 -16.25 -7.72 11.10
C HIS A 16 -15.73 -7.05 9.80
N LEU A 17 -15.64 -7.80 8.70
CA LEU A 17 -15.20 -7.25 7.41
C LEU A 17 -16.15 -6.18 6.87
N ASN A 18 -17.46 -6.34 7.05
CA ASN A 18 -18.42 -5.33 6.62
C ASN A 18 -18.31 -4.03 7.44
N GLU A 19 -17.96 -4.13 8.73
CA GLU A 19 -17.70 -2.95 9.57
C GLU A 19 -16.45 -2.22 9.10
N LEU A 20 -15.35 -2.94 8.84
CA LEU A 20 -14.12 -2.38 8.30
C LEU A 20 -14.33 -1.75 6.91
N GLU A 21 -15.08 -2.42 6.03
CA GLU A 21 -15.46 -1.88 4.73
C GLU A 21 -16.24 -0.56 4.90
N ALA A 22 -17.29 -0.56 5.72
CA ALA A 22 -18.12 0.62 5.93
C ALA A 22 -17.29 1.82 6.47
N GLU A 23 -16.38 1.58 7.41
CA GLU A 23 -15.45 2.60 7.91
C GLU A 23 -14.55 3.15 6.78
N SER A 24 -13.94 2.26 5.99
CA SER A 24 -13.07 2.66 4.88
C SER A 24 -13.81 3.46 3.82
N LEU A 25 -15.02 3.02 3.43
CA LEU A 25 -15.88 3.74 2.46
C LEU A 25 -16.25 5.13 2.99
N PHE A 26 -16.53 5.25 4.29
CA PHE A 26 -16.81 6.53 4.93
C PHE A 26 -15.59 7.46 4.85
N VAL A 27 -14.40 6.99 5.25
CA VAL A 27 -13.15 7.75 5.18
C VAL A 27 -12.87 8.23 3.75
N ILE A 28 -12.99 7.35 2.74
CA ILE A 28 -12.74 7.69 1.34
C ILE A 28 -13.70 8.78 0.84
N ARG A 29 -14.99 8.71 1.23
CA ARG A 29 -15.99 9.72 0.89
C ARG A 29 -15.74 11.05 1.58
N GLU A 30 -15.32 11.03 2.85
CA GLU A 30 -14.91 12.23 3.59
C GLU A 30 -13.71 12.93 2.91
N VAL A 31 -12.74 12.16 2.42
CA VAL A 31 -11.62 12.72 1.65
C VAL A 31 -12.10 13.44 0.39
N ALA A 32 -12.98 12.80 -0.39
CA ALA A 32 -13.51 13.41 -1.61
C ALA A 32 -14.39 14.66 -1.33
N ALA A 33 -14.98 14.74 -0.13
CA ALA A 33 -15.82 15.89 0.27
C ALA A 33 -15.02 17.05 0.84
N GLN A 34 -13.88 16.79 1.50
CA GLN A 34 -13.12 17.80 2.24
C GLN A 34 -11.92 18.36 1.49
N PHE A 35 -11.41 17.66 0.47
CA PHE A 35 -10.21 18.04 -0.28
C PHE A 35 -10.53 18.35 -1.75
N GLU A 36 -9.83 19.33 -2.30
CA GLU A 36 -10.03 19.75 -3.69
C GLU A 36 -9.32 18.86 -4.70
N LYS A 37 -8.15 18.35 -4.32
CA LYS A 37 -7.26 17.57 -5.19
C LYS A 37 -6.71 16.33 -4.49
N PRO A 38 -7.57 15.43 -4.02
CA PRO A 38 -7.12 14.18 -3.43
C PRO A 38 -6.53 13.25 -4.50
N VAL A 39 -5.58 12.41 -4.09
CA VAL A 39 -5.02 11.33 -4.89
C VAL A 39 -5.03 10.03 -4.10
N LEU A 40 -5.06 8.87 -4.79
CA LEU A 40 -4.89 7.57 -4.17
C LEU A 40 -3.56 6.97 -4.65
N LEU A 41 -2.70 6.60 -3.72
CA LEU A 41 -1.41 6.00 -4.03
C LEU A 41 -1.59 4.51 -4.33
N PHE A 42 -1.07 4.10 -5.47
CA PHE A 42 -1.19 2.74 -5.97
C PHE A 42 0.18 2.12 -6.22
N SER A 43 0.61 1.21 -5.36
CA SER A 43 1.90 0.52 -5.49
C SER A 43 1.81 -0.82 -6.25
N GLY A 44 0.62 -1.31 -6.56
CA GLY A 44 0.39 -2.67 -7.07
C GLY A 44 0.47 -3.76 -5.99
N GLY A 45 0.73 -3.39 -4.74
CA GLY A 45 0.65 -4.30 -3.60
C GLY A 45 -0.80 -4.52 -3.15
N LYS A 46 -1.09 -5.67 -2.48
CA LYS A 46 -2.44 -6.10 -2.08
C LYS A 46 -3.23 -5.02 -1.33
N ASP A 47 -2.57 -4.25 -0.45
CA ASP A 47 -3.23 -3.22 0.35
C ASP A 47 -3.70 -2.05 -0.53
N SER A 48 -2.89 -1.63 -1.51
CA SER A 48 -3.27 -0.59 -2.47
C SER A 48 -4.32 -1.09 -3.47
N ILE A 49 -4.31 -2.39 -3.80
CA ILE A 49 -5.33 -3.02 -4.63
C ILE A 49 -6.68 -3.01 -3.90
N VAL A 50 -6.72 -3.48 -2.64
CA VAL A 50 -7.93 -3.43 -1.81
C VAL A 50 -8.42 -1.99 -1.64
N LEU A 51 -7.52 -1.04 -1.35
CA LEU A 51 -7.89 0.37 -1.21
C LEU A 51 -8.50 0.94 -2.50
N SER A 52 -7.96 0.61 -3.67
CA SER A 52 -8.52 1.04 -4.95
C SER A 52 -9.86 0.38 -5.28
N HIS A 53 -10.07 -0.87 -4.87
CA HIS A 53 -11.34 -1.56 -4.95
C HIS A 53 -12.40 -0.89 -4.05
N LEU A 54 -12.04 -0.56 -2.80
CA LEU A 54 -12.88 0.20 -1.89
C LEU A 54 -13.24 1.59 -2.45
N ALA A 55 -12.29 2.28 -3.07
CA ALA A 55 -12.56 3.55 -3.73
C ALA A 55 -13.58 3.40 -4.87
N ARG A 56 -13.47 2.35 -5.69
CA ARG A 56 -14.49 2.02 -6.70
C ARG A 56 -15.86 1.80 -6.06
N LYS A 57 -15.95 1.00 -4.98
CA LYS A 57 -17.22 0.75 -4.26
C LYS A 57 -17.78 2.04 -3.65
N ALA A 58 -16.93 2.91 -3.10
CA ALA A 58 -17.35 4.17 -2.47
C ALA A 58 -18.15 5.08 -3.40
N PHE A 59 -17.85 5.07 -4.71
CA PHE A 59 -18.46 5.96 -5.69
C PHE A 59 -19.36 5.25 -6.70
N TRP A 60 -19.48 3.91 -6.62
CA TRP A 60 -20.36 3.19 -7.55
C TRP A 60 -21.81 3.73 -7.53
N PRO A 61 -22.46 3.93 -8.70
CA PRO A 61 -22.04 3.61 -10.08
C PRO A 61 -21.20 4.70 -10.78
N ALA A 62 -20.89 5.81 -10.11
CA ALA A 62 -20.01 6.83 -10.66
C ALA A 62 -18.55 6.34 -10.72
N ARG A 63 -17.72 7.07 -11.46
CA ARG A 63 -16.26 6.83 -11.48
C ARG A 63 -15.61 7.39 -10.22
N ILE A 64 -14.43 6.87 -9.88
CA ILE A 64 -13.56 7.44 -8.85
C ILE A 64 -13.24 8.89 -9.21
N PRO A 65 -13.54 9.88 -8.34
CA PRO A 65 -13.43 11.31 -8.68
C PRO A 65 -12.01 11.87 -8.63
N PHE A 66 -11.02 11.08 -8.27
CA PHE A 66 -9.61 11.47 -8.14
C PHE A 66 -8.71 10.47 -8.87
N PRO A 67 -7.49 10.89 -9.27
CA PRO A 67 -6.54 10.00 -9.92
C PRO A 67 -5.88 9.05 -8.94
N LEU A 68 -5.37 7.93 -9.47
CA LEU A 68 -4.43 7.06 -8.80
C LEU A 68 -3.01 7.44 -9.20
N LEU A 69 -2.10 7.52 -8.23
CA LEU A 69 -0.69 7.86 -8.45
C LEU A 69 0.17 6.63 -8.18
N HIS A 70 0.92 6.20 -9.18
CA HIS A 70 1.94 5.15 -9.08
C HIS A 70 3.33 5.77 -9.20
N ILE A 71 4.26 5.37 -8.33
CA ILE A 71 5.66 5.75 -8.43
C ILE A 71 6.43 4.59 -9.05
N ASP A 72 6.88 4.81 -10.27
CA ASP A 72 7.68 3.85 -11.00
C ASP A 72 9.17 4.04 -10.67
N THR A 73 9.77 3.03 -10.04
CA THR A 73 11.20 3.04 -9.70
C THR A 73 12.10 2.66 -10.88
N GLY A 74 11.52 2.13 -11.96
CA GLY A 74 12.25 1.43 -13.01
C GLY A 74 12.74 0.03 -12.59
N HIS A 75 12.52 -0.34 -11.33
CA HIS A 75 12.84 -1.66 -10.76
C HIS A 75 11.58 -2.41 -10.29
N ASN A 76 10.40 -2.02 -10.72
CA ASN A 76 9.16 -2.73 -10.45
C ASN A 76 9.14 -4.08 -11.20
N PHE A 77 8.48 -5.08 -10.61
CA PHE A 77 8.25 -6.35 -11.32
C PHE A 77 7.38 -6.13 -12.56
N PRO A 78 7.74 -6.72 -13.72
CA PRO A 78 6.92 -6.64 -14.93
C PRO A 78 5.47 -7.08 -14.67
N GLU A 79 5.26 -8.16 -13.91
CA GLU A 79 3.94 -8.68 -13.55
C GLU A 79 3.10 -7.66 -12.77
N THR A 80 3.75 -6.80 -11.96
CA THR A 80 3.07 -5.72 -11.23
C THR A 80 2.63 -4.61 -12.17
N LEU A 81 3.47 -4.24 -13.16
CA LEU A 81 3.14 -3.20 -14.12
C LEU A 81 2.01 -3.64 -15.07
N GLU A 82 2.06 -4.87 -15.57
CA GLU A 82 1.00 -5.46 -16.39
C GLU A 82 -0.33 -5.52 -15.62
N TYR A 83 -0.28 -5.97 -14.37
CA TYR A 83 -1.45 -5.98 -13.51
C TYR A 83 -1.99 -4.56 -13.28
N ARG A 84 -1.13 -3.59 -12.97
CA ARG A 84 -1.50 -2.19 -12.76
C ARG A 84 -2.31 -1.65 -13.92
N ASP A 85 -1.80 -1.80 -15.13
CA ASP A 85 -2.42 -1.21 -16.31
C ASP A 85 -3.79 -1.86 -16.56
N ARG A 86 -3.89 -3.19 -16.49
CA ARG A 86 -5.15 -3.92 -16.60
C ARG A 86 -6.14 -3.56 -15.48
N TRP A 87 -5.66 -3.44 -14.24
CA TRP A 87 -6.50 -3.08 -13.10
C TRP A 87 -7.10 -1.69 -13.23
N MET A 88 -6.35 -0.72 -13.72
CA MET A 88 -6.86 0.64 -13.95
C MET A 88 -8.00 0.65 -14.98
N GLU A 89 -7.93 -0.17 -16.01
CA GLU A 89 -9.02 -0.34 -16.97
C GLU A 89 -10.27 -0.95 -16.31
N ILE A 90 -10.09 -2.00 -15.51
CA ILE A 90 -11.19 -2.68 -14.81
C ILE A 90 -11.94 -1.74 -13.86
N ILE A 91 -11.22 -0.94 -13.08
CA ILE A 91 -11.85 -0.01 -12.13
C ILE A 91 -12.25 1.33 -12.75
N GLY A 92 -11.85 1.58 -13.99
CA GLY A 92 -12.15 2.81 -14.72
C GLY A 92 -11.49 4.06 -14.10
N ALA A 93 -10.31 3.91 -13.51
CA ALA A 93 -9.59 4.98 -12.83
C ALA A 93 -8.58 5.67 -13.73
N LYS A 94 -8.34 6.96 -13.48
CA LYS A 94 -7.25 7.71 -14.12
C LYS A 94 -5.94 7.40 -13.40
N LEU A 95 -4.94 6.89 -14.14
CA LEU A 95 -3.58 6.66 -13.63
C LEU A 95 -2.68 7.87 -13.93
N VAL A 96 -1.88 8.24 -12.94
CA VAL A 96 -0.73 9.14 -13.07
C VAL A 96 0.51 8.36 -12.63
N VAL A 97 1.60 8.48 -13.35
CA VAL A 97 2.86 7.79 -13.04
C VAL A 97 3.94 8.82 -12.79
N GLY A 98 4.55 8.78 -11.61
CA GLY A 98 5.77 9.51 -11.28
C GLY A 98 6.98 8.60 -11.51
N SER A 99 7.99 9.08 -12.24
CA SER A 99 9.18 8.30 -12.59
C SER A 99 10.38 8.67 -11.72
N VAL A 100 10.95 7.69 -11.02
CA VAL A 100 12.20 7.86 -10.28
C VAL A 100 13.35 8.18 -11.24
N GLN A 101 13.34 7.60 -12.45
CA GLN A 101 14.35 7.89 -13.46
C GLN A 101 14.33 9.37 -13.86
N GLU A 102 13.14 9.95 -14.06
CA GLU A 102 13.03 11.38 -14.34
C GLU A 102 13.56 12.26 -13.19
N SER A 103 13.33 11.86 -11.94
CA SER A 103 13.86 12.57 -10.77
C SER A 103 15.39 12.53 -10.73
N ILE A 104 15.99 11.39 -11.11
CA ILE A 104 17.45 11.26 -11.26
C ILE A 104 17.96 12.14 -12.40
N ASP A 105 17.35 12.09 -13.58
CA ASP A 105 17.74 12.86 -14.75
C ASP A 105 17.66 14.38 -14.52
N LYS A 106 16.69 14.81 -13.70
CA LYS A 106 16.53 16.20 -13.25
C LYS A 106 17.49 16.59 -12.12
N GLY A 107 18.32 15.66 -11.62
CA GLY A 107 19.25 15.88 -10.50
C GLY A 107 18.57 16.06 -9.13
N ARG A 108 17.31 15.67 -9.01
CA ARG A 108 16.52 15.73 -7.75
C ARG A 108 16.83 14.56 -6.82
N ALA A 109 17.25 13.45 -7.38
CA ALA A 109 17.61 12.24 -6.65
C ALA A 109 18.95 11.70 -7.15
N VAL A 110 19.73 11.08 -6.27
CA VAL A 110 21.02 10.47 -6.59
C VAL A 110 20.94 8.98 -6.30
N GLU A 111 21.29 8.17 -7.29
CA GLU A 111 21.25 6.71 -7.16
C GLU A 111 22.38 6.22 -6.24
N GLU A 112 22.03 5.38 -5.28
CA GLU A 112 23.01 4.74 -4.41
C GLU A 112 23.85 3.73 -5.21
N GLN A 113 25.09 3.53 -4.74
CA GLN A 113 26.00 2.53 -5.30
C GLN A 113 26.21 1.38 -4.29
N GLY A 114 26.51 0.18 -4.80
CA GLY A 114 26.86 -0.99 -3.98
C GLY A 114 25.83 -2.11 -4.01
N PHE A 115 26.12 -3.18 -3.27
CA PHE A 115 25.32 -4.42 -3.29
C PHE A 115 23.92 -4.27 -2.67
N ASN A 116 23.73 -3.26 -1.85
CA ASN A 116 22.49 -2.98 -1.18
C ASN A 116 21.78 -1.72 -1.73
N ALA A 117 22.24 -1.19 -2.87
CA ALA A 117 21.62 -0.06 -3.52
C ALA A 117 20.18 -0.39 -3.92
N SER A 118 19.28 0.55 -3.68
CA SER A 118 17.88 0.41 -4.04
C SER A 118 17.27 1.77 -4.38
N ARG A 119 16.46 1.80 -5.41
CA ARG A 119 15.68 2.99 -5.77
C ARG A 119 14.47 3.22 -4.87
N ASN A 120 14.20 2.30 -3.95
CA ASN A 120 13.05 2.42 -3.03
C ASN A 120 13.09 3.70 -2.18
N ILE A 121 14.28 4.12 -1.73
CA ILE A 121 14.44 5.38 -0.97
C ILE A 121 14.12 6.60 -1.84
N LEU A 122 14.44 6.55 -3.13
CA LEU A 122 14.24 7.64 -4.07
C LEU A 122 12.76 7.90 -4.39
N GLN A 123 11.88 6.92 -4.09
CA GLN A 123 10.43 7.09 -4.25
C GLN A 123 9.89 8.28 -3.44
N THR A 124 10.50 8.62 -2.30
CA THR A 124 10.06 9.75 -1.48
C THR A 124 10.14 11.07 -2.23
N VAL A 125 11.28 11.34 -2.86
CA VAL A 125 11.49 12.58 -3.62
C VAL A 125 10.52 12.64 -4.80
N THR A 126 10.43 11.56 -5.58
CA THR A 126 9.52 11.48 -6.74
C THR A 126 8.06 11.63 -6.33
N LEU A 127 7.67 11.06 -5.18
CA LEU A 127 6.32 11.21 -4.65
C LEU A 127 6.01 12.66 -4.28
N LEU A 128 6.91 13.33 -3.57
CA LEU A 128 6.72 14.73 -3.18
C LEU A 128 6.65 15.64 -4.41
N ASP A 129 7.55 15.45 -5.39
CA ASP A 129 7.54 16.20 -6.65
C ASP A 129 6.22 15.98 -7.42
N ALA A 130 5.73 14.73 -7.51
CA ALA A 130 4.47 14.42 -8.18
C ALA A 130 3.25 15.03 -7.46
N LEU A 131 3.23 15.02 -6.13
CA LEU A 131 2.15 15.64 -5.35
C LEU A 131 2.14 17.16 -5.50
N GLU A 132 3.31 17.79 -5.55
CA GLU A 132 3.45 19.23 -5.78
C GLU A 132 2.98 19.61 -7.19
N GLU A 133 3.39 18.87 -8.22
CA GLU A 133 2.97 19.08 -9.61
C GLU A 133 1.45 18.94 -9.76
N MET A 134 0.86 17.93 -9.12
CA MET A 134 -0.58 17.72 -9.10
C MET A 134 -1.31 18.71 -8.21
N LYS A 135 -0.59 19.46 -7.37
CA LYS A 135 -1.13 20.30 -6.28
C LYS A 135 -2.04 19.49 -5.37
N ALA A 136 -1.66 18.27 -5.07
CA ALA A 136 -2.45 17.36 -4.26
C ALA A 136 -2.49 17.85 -2.81
N ASP A 137 -3.69 17.94 -2.25
CA ASP A 137 -3.91 18.39 -0.88
C ASP A 137 -4.20 17.23 0.08
N ALA A 138 -4.48 16.05 -0.47
CA ALA A 138 -4.61 14.81 0.27
C ALA A 138 -4.09 13.62 -0.55
N ALA A 139 -3.39 12.68 0.11
CA ALA A 139 -2.95 11.45 -0.52
C ALA A 139 -3.35 10.24 0.34
N MET A 140 -4.21 9.38 -0.22
CA MET A 140 -4.66 8.15 0.43
C MET A 140 -3.66 7.02 0.19
N GLY A 141 -3.33 6.25 1.23
CA GLY A 141 -2.43 5.10 1.15
C GLY A 141 -2.96 3.87 1.89
N GLY A 142 -2.45 2.71 1.50
CA GLY A 142 -2.84 1.40 2.04
C GLY A 142 -2.14 1.01 3.35
N ALA A 143 -1.56 1.94 4.08
CA ALA A 143 -0.85 1.64 5.32
C ALA A 143 -1.81 1.24 6.44
N ARG A 144 -1.39 0.26 7.25
CA ARG A 144 -2.16 -0.31 8.35
C ARG A 144 -1.39 -0.20 9.68
N ARG A 145 -2.12 -0.07 10.78
CA ARG A 145 -1.52 0.05 12.12
C ARG A 145 -0.82 -1.22 12.59
N ASP A 146 -1.25 -2.39 12.13
CA ASP A 146 -0.65 -3.67 12.50
C ASP A 146 0.67 -3.97 11.76
N GLU A 147 0.90 -3.27 10.65
CA GLU A 147 2.05 -3.49 9.78
C GLU A 147 3.37 -3.15 10.49
N GLU A 148 3.37 -2.08 11.28
CA GLU A 148 4.56 -1.62 11.99
C GLU A 148 4.21 -0.66 13.15
N LYS A 149 4.99 -0.74 14.26
CA LYS A 149 4.73 0.01 15.50
C LYS A 149 4.66 1.53 15.31
N ALA A 150 5.47 2.08 14.43
CA ALA A 150 5.46 3.52 14.15
C ALA A 150 4.14 3.97 13.51
N ARG A 151 3.46 3.11 12.76
CA ARG A 151 2.16 3.39 12.14
C ARG A 151 1.00 3.36 13.14
N ALA A 152 1.15 2.64 14.25
CA ALA A 152 0.13 2.61 15.30
C ALA A 152 -0.18 3.98 15.92
N LYS A 153 0.73 4.94 15.81
CA LYS A 153 0.58 6.31 16.32
C LYS A 153 -0.16 7.24 15.36
N GLU A 154 -0.27 6.87 14.07
CA GLU A 154 -0.93 7.71 13.07
C GLU A 154 -2.46 7.65 13.18
N ARG A 155 -3.10 8.75 12.78
CA ARG A 155 -4.54 8.87 12.64
C ARG A 155 -4.96 8.45 11.22
N PHE A 156 -6.26 8.36 10.96
CA PHE A 156 -6.77 8.23 9.60
C PHE A 156 -6.32 9.43 8.75
N PHE A 157 -6.49 10.65 9.28
CA PHE A 157 -6.04 11.90 8.67
C PHE A 157 -4.73 12.33 9.33
N SER A 158 -3.60 11.91 8.78
CA SER A 158 -2.27 12.24 9.29
C SER A 158 -1.80 13.56 8.68
N HIS A 159 -1.72 14.60 9.50
CA HIS A 159 -1.34 15.94 9.08
C HIS A 159 0.14 16.03 8.72
N ARG A 160 0.44 16.70 7.61
CA ARG A 160 1.80 16.97 7.12
C ARG A 160 2.00 18.47 6.99
N ASP A 161 3.14 18.94 7.46
CA ASP A 161 3.56 20.32 7.31
C ASP A 161 3.90 20.69 5.86
N GLU A 162 4.32 21.91 5.62
CA GLU A 162 4.73 22.44 4.32
C GLU A 162 5.95 21.71 3.69
N PHE A 163 6.72 20.98 4.50
CA PHE A 163 7.85 20.15 4.06
C PHE A 163 7.47 18.67 3.83
N GLY A 164 6.20 18.33 4.01
CA GLY A 164 5.70 16.95 3.91
C GLY A 164 5.96 16.08 5.13
N GLN A 165 6.49 16.64 6.21
CA GLN A 165 6.82 15.92 7.44
C GLN A 165 5.57 15.72 8.31
N TRP A 166 5.54 14.60 9.04
CA TRP A 166 4.46 14.35 9.98
C TRP A 166 4.49 15.35 11.14
N ASP A 167 3.37 16.04 11.32
CA ASP A 167 3.18 16.99 12.42
C ASP A 167 2.25 16.44 13.52
N PRO A 168 2.81 15.71 14.51
CA PRO A 168 2.01 15.14 15.59
C PRO A 168 1.41 16.20 16.53
N LYS A 169 1.94 17.43 16.54
CA LYS A 169 1.46 18.50 17.44
C LYS A 169 0.14 19.10 16.96
N ASN A 170 0.01 19.22 15.64
CA ASN A 170 -1.20 19.75 15.00
C ASN A 170 -2.18 18.64 14.59
N GLN A 171 -1.84 17.38 14.92
CA GLN A 171 -2.71 16.24 14.69
C GLN A 171 -4.01 16.38 15.50
N ARG A 172 -5.14 16.41 14.80
CA ARG A 172 -6.45 16.56 15.42
C ARG A 172 -6.98 15.23 15.95
N PRO A 173 -7.74 15.23 17.06
CA PRO A 173 -8.43 14.02 17.52
C PRO A 173 -9.54 13.62 16.54
N GLU A 174 -9.75 12.31 16.37
CA GLU A 174 -10.76 11.72 15.50
C GLU A 174 -11.89 11.07 16.34
N LEU A 175 -12.41 11.82 17.31
CA LEU A 175 -13.48 11.34 18.16
C LEU A 175 -14.75 11.16 17.33
N TRP A 176 -15.47 10.05 17.59
CA TRP A 176 -16.74 9.71 16.92
C TRP A 176 -16.65 9.63 15.39
N ASN A 177 -15.46 9.28 14.87
CA ASN A 177 -15.19 9.24 13.43
C ASN A 177 -15.46 10.59 12.73
N LEU A 178 -15.24 11.69 13.43
CA LEU A 178 -15.27 13.02 12.83
C LEU A 178 -13.86 13.39 12.35
N PHE A 179 -13.74 13.60 11.06
CA PHE A 179 -12.49 13.98 10.42
C PHE A 179 -12.46 15.47 10.09
N ASN A 180 -11.31 16.09 10.25
CA ASN A 180 -11.13 17.52 9.96
C ASN A 180 -9.92 17.70 9.04
N GLY A 181 -10.20 17.92 7.76
CA GLY A 181 -9.20 18.18 6.71
C GLY A 181 -8.78 19.64 6.58
N HIS A 182 -9.11 20.53 7.53
CA HIS A 182 -8.66 21.93 7.46
C HIS A 182 -7.13 21.99 7.50
N LYS A 183 -6.55 22.69 6.53
CA LYS A 183 -5.11 22.86 6.37
C LYS A 183 -4.75 24.31 6.03
N HIS A 184 -3.52 24.71 6.29
CA HIS A 184 -2.95 25.95 5.78
C HIS A 184 -2.33 25.76 4.40
N MET A 185 -1.93 26.86 3.77
CA MET A 185 -1.23 26.82 2.49
C MET A 185 0.10 26.04 2.63
N GLY A 186 0.37 25.13 1.73
CA GLY A 186 1.56 24.26 1.75
C GLY A 186 1.40 22.96 2.53
N GLU A 187 0.48 22.90 3.49
CA GLU A 187 0.17 21.67 4.24
C GLU A 187 -0.67 20.70 3.42
N HIS A 188 -0.59 19.41 3.75
CA HIS A 188 -1.40 18.37 3.15
C HIS A 188 -1.67 17.23 4.14
N PHE A 189 -2.53 16.30 3.74
CA PHE A 189 -2.84 15.13 4.56
C PHE A 189 -2.39 13.84 3.88
N ARG A 190 -1.89 12.91 4.69
CA ARG A 190 -1.81 11.48 4.35
C ARG A 190 -2.98 10.79 5.00
N ILE A 191 -3.77 10.05 4.22
CA ILE A 191 -4.97 9.40 4.73
C ILE A 191 -4.84 7.89 4.58
N PHE A 192 -5.24 7.15 5.61
CA PHE A 192 -5.09 5.70 5.70
C PHE A 192 -6.44 5.02 5.91
N PRO A 193 -7.28 4.88 4.87
CA PRO A 193 -8.63 4.34 5.01
C PRO A 193 -8.69 2.90 5.54
N VAL A 194 -7.63 2.12 5.32
CA VAL A 194 -7.51 0.72 5.81
C VAL A 194 -6.68 0.61 7.10
N SER A 195 -6.52 1.71 7.85
CA SER A 195 -5.65 1.79 9.04
C SER A 195 -5.98 0.75 10.11
N ASN A 196 -7.25 0.42 10.30
CA ASN A 196 -7.72 -0.53 11.31
C ASN A 196 -7.72 -1.99 10.85
N TRP A 197 -7.42 -2.24 9.58
CA TRP A 197 -7.37 -3.60 9.02
C TRP A 197 -6.09 -4.31 9.43
N THR A 198 -6.19 -5.61 9.68
CA THR A 198 -5.03 -6.51 9.81
C THR A 198 -4.64 -7.09 8.45
N GLU A 199 -3.45 -7.70 8.36
CA GLU A 199 -3.07 -8.47 7.17
C GLU A 199 -4.08 -9.57 6.87
N MET A 200 -4.59 -10.22 7.92
CA MET A 200 -5.62 -11.26 7.78
C MET A 200 -6.93 -10.71 7.21
N ASP A 201 -7.37 -9.52 7.66
CA ASP A 201 -8.58 -8.88 7.13
C ASP A 201 -8.43 -8.56 5.64
N ILE A 202 -7.25 -8.07 5.21
CA ILE A 202 -6.96 -7.83 3.80
C ILE A 202 -7.11 -9.12 2.98
N TRP A 203 -6.50 -10.23 3.42
CA TRP A 203 -6.60 -11.50 2.70
C TRP A 203 -8.01 -12.07 2.68
N GLN A 204 -8.73 -12.01 3.80
CA GLN A 204 -10.13 -12.46 3.88
C GLN A 204 -11.04 -11.61 3.00
N TYR A 205 -10.80 -10.31 2.93
CA TYR A 205 -11.56 -9.41 2.07
C TYR A 205 -11.28 -9.65 0.58
N ILE A 206 -10.02 -9.91 0.22
CA ILE A 206 -9.65 -10.33 -1.14
C ILE A 206 -10.40 -11.59 -1.56
N LEU A 207 -10.47 -12.58 -0.67
CA LEU A 207 -11.24 -13.80 -0.90
C LEU A 207 -12.74 -13.53 -1.03
N GLN A 208 -13.31 -12.74 -0.12
CA GLN A 208 -14.75 -12.41 -0.08
C GLN A 208 -15.21 -11.66 -1.33
N GLU A 209 -14.43 -10.71 -1.80
CA GLU A 209 -14.74 -9.85 -2.94
C GLU A 209 -14.19 -10.38 -4.28
N GLU A 210 -13.55 -11.57 -4.26
CA GLU A 210 -12.93 -12.20 -5.43
C GLU A 210 -11.98 -11.25 -6.18
N ILE A 211 -11.17 -10.48 -5.41
CA ILE A 211 -10.25 -9.49 -5.98
C ILE A 211 -9.08 -10.21 -6.64
N GLU A 212 -8.88 -9.97 -7.92
CA GLU A 212 -7.72 -10.48 -8.66
C GLU A 212 -6.43 -9.85 -8.15
N LEU A 213 -5.35 -10.65 -8.10
CA LEU A 213 -4.03 -10.22 -7.63
C LEU A 213 -2.96 -10.49 -8.69
N PRO A 214 -1.80 -9.77 -8.63
CA PRO A 214 -0.62 -10.15 -9.39
C PRO A 214 -0.18 -11.58 -9.09
N SER A 215 0.28 -12.30 -10.12
CA SER A 215 0.74 -13.71 -10.00
C SER A 215 1.84 -13.91 -8.97
N LEU A 216 2.60 -12.86 -8.65
CA LEU A 216 3.67 -12.85 -7.65
C LEU A 216 3.23 -13.27 -6.24
N TYR A 217 1.95 -13.11 -5.90
CA TYR A 217 1.41 -13.54 -4.61
C TYR A 217 1.24 -15.05 -4.50
N PHE A 218 1.18 -15.76 -5.63
CA PHE A 218 1.02 -17.20 -5.70
C PHE A 218 2.35 -17.89 -5.98
N THR A 219 2.43 -19.19 -5.67
CA THR A 219 3.64 -19.96 -5.89
C THR A 219 4.02 -20.03 -7.36
N HIS A 220 5.29 -19.80 -7.66
CA HIS A 220 5.87 -19.91 -8.99
C HIS A 220 7.36 -20.23 -8.89
N GLU A 221 7.91 -20.82 -9.96
CA GLU A 221 9.35 -21.01 -10.07
C GLU A 221 10.04 -19.69 -10.41
N ARG A 222 11.06 -19.31 -9.62
CA ARG A 222 11.83 -18.10 -9.85
C ARG A 222 13.30 -18.31 -9.48
N GLU A 223 14.18 -17.74 -10.26
CA GLU A 223 15.59 -17.67 -9.92
C GLU A 223 15.80 -16.62 -8.82
N VAL A 224 16.31 -17.07 -7.69
CA VAL A 224 16.55 -16.23 -6.52
C VAL A 224 17.97 -16.41 -6.01
N ILE A 225 18.48 -15.38 -5.32
CA ILE A 225 19.71 -15.47 -4.51
C ILE A 225 19.33 -15.40 -3.03
N GLU A 226 20.15 -16.05 -2.19
CA GLU A 226 20.03 -15.90 -0.75
C GLU A 226 20.99 -14.80 -0.26
N ARG A 227 20.43 -13.77 0.38
CA ARG A 227 21.17 -12.66 0.97
C ARG A 227 20.65 -12.38 2.37
N ASP A 228 21.54 -12.49 3.37
CA ASP A 228 21.24 -12.16 4.77
C ASP A 228 19.94 -12.83 5.29
N GLY A 229 19.69 -14.09 4.84
CA GLY A 229 18.54 -14.90 5.20
C GLY A 229 17.23 -14.55 4.47
N ASN A 230 17.29 -13.78 3.40
CA ASN A 230 16.16 -13.50 2.51
C ASN A 230 16.45 -14.05 1.11
N PHE A 231 15.41 -14.52 0.42
CA PHE A 231 15.48 -14.81 -1.00
C PHE A 231 15.10 -13.57 -1.80
N LEU A 232 16.03 -13.07 -2.61
CA LEU A 232 15.81 -11.92 -3.50
C LEU A 232 15.75 -12.41 -4.94
N PHE A 233 14.93 -11.76 -5.76
CA PHE A 233 14.86 -12.06 -7.19
C PHE A 233 16.19 -11.74 -7.88
N ASN A 234 16.72 -12.70 -8.64
CA ASN A 234 17.94 -12.51 -9.46
C ASN A 234 17.63 -11.67 -10.70
N SER A 235 17.34 -10.39 -10.51
CA SER A 235 17.09 -9.44 -11.60
C SER A 235 18.37 -8.76 -12.06
N GLU A 236 18.32 -8.14 -13.24
CA GLU A 236 19.42 -7.30 -13.75
C GLU A 236 19.65 -6.05 -12.88
N ALA A 237 18.60 -5.56 -12.22
CA ALA A 237 18.67 -4.41 -11.32
C ALA A 237 19.37 -4.73 -9.98
N LEU A 238 19.55 -6.01 -9.65
CA LEU A 238 20.15 -6.43 -8.39
C LEU A 238 21.67 -6.55 -8.50
N ASN A 239 22.42 -5.71 -7.79
CA ASN A 239 23.87 -5.82 -7.67
C ASN A 239 24.25 -7.04 -6.83
N LYS A 240 24.72 -8.11 -7.47
CA LYS A 240 25.08 -9.38 -6.81
C LYS A 240 26.46 -9.33 -6.18
N ARG A 241 26.60 -9.93 -4.97
CA ARG A 241 27.88 -10.19 -4.35
C ARG A 241 28.56 -11.38 -5.07
N PRO A 242 29.89 -11.43 -5.18
CA PRO A 242 30.60 -12.51 -5.86
C PRO A 242 30.33 -13.91 -5.29
N THR A 243 29.89 -13.99 -4.04
CA THR A 243 29.57 -15.25 -3.33
C THR A 243 28.13 -15.71 -3.50
N GLU A 244 27.27 -14.89 -4.07
CA GLU A 244 25.86 -15.21 -4.24
C GLU A 244 25.64 -16.03 -5.50
N VAL A 245 25.05 -17.21 -5.32
CA VAL A 245 24.77 -18.15 -6.42
C VAL A 245 23.26 -18.20 -6.67
N PRO A 246 22.81 -17.85 -7.87
CA PRO A 246 21.41 -17.97 -8.24
C PRO A 246 20.92 -19.40 -8.19
N GLN A 247 19.69 -19.60 -7.71
CA GLN A 247 19.03 -20.92 -7.60
C GLN A 247 17.57 -20.81 -8.00
N MET A 248 17.10 -21.77 -8.78
CA MET A 248 15.66 -21.92 -9.05
C MET A 248 14.96 -22.43 -7.80
N ARG A 249 13.93 -21.73 -7.37
CA ARG A 249 13.13 -22.07 -6.19
C ARG A 249 11.66 -21.86 -6.44
N GLN A 250 10.82 -22.67 -5.76
CA GLN A 250 9.39 -22.47 -5.67
C GLN A 250 9.12 -21.40 -4.60
N VAL A 251 8.71 -20.23 -5.03
CA VAL A 251 8.56 -19.07 -4.15
C VAL A 251 7.27 -18.30 -4.45
N ARG A 252 6.86 -17.48 -3.50
CA ARG A 252 5.91 -16.38 -3.67
C ARG A 252 6.39 -15.14 -2.94
N PHE A 253 5.78 -13.99 -3.23
CA PHE A 253 6.05 -12.76 -2.49
C PHE A 253 4.91 -12.48 -1.51
N ARG A 254 5.23 -12.21 -0.24
CA ARG A 254 4.25 -11.81 0.78
C ARG A 254 3.91 -10.32 0.66
N THR A 255 4.92 -9.53 0.31
CA THR A 255 4.78 -8.10 -0.01
C THR A 255 5.47 -7.83 -1.33
N ILE A 256 4.85 -7.00 -2.17
CA ILE A 256 5.41 -6.59 -3.46
C ILE A 256 5.84 -5.14 -3.36
N GLY A 257 7.05 -4.86 -3.78
CA GLY A 257 7.64 -3.55 -3.91
C GLY A 257 8.63 -3.55 -5.07
N ASP A 258 9.78 -2.91 -4.90
CA ASP A 258 10.91 -2.94 -5.83
C ASP A 258 11.55 -4.35 -5.87
N MET A 259 11.96 -4.83 -7.06
CA MET A 259 12.60 -6.15 -7.26
C MET A 259 13.85 -6.35 -6.40
N THR A 260 14.57 -5.27 -6.10
CA THR A 260 15.84 -5.32 -5.37
C THR A 260 15.69 -5.49 -3.86
N ILE A 261 14.49 -5.26 -3.31
CA ILE A 261 14.22 -5.31 -1.87
C ILE A 261 13.11 -6.28 -1.46
N SER A 262 12.26 -6.69 -2.41
CA SER A 262 11.16 -7.61 -2.13
C SER A 262 11.70 -9.00 -1.80
N GLY A 263 11.51 -9.43 -0.55
CA GLY A 263 11.88 -10.78 -0.12
C GLY A 263 10.84 -11.80 -0.54
N ALA A 264 11.28 -12.85 -1.23
CA ALA A 264 10.47 -14.01 -1.52
C ALA A 264 10.45 -14.99 -0.34
N VAL A 265 9.39 -15.77 -0.21
CA VAL A 265 9.24 -16.85 0.75
C VAL A 265 9.07 -18.18 0.03
N LEU A 266 9.66 -19.24 0.57
CA LEU A 266 9.42 -20.60 0.08
C LEU A 266 8.00 -21.00 0.46
N SER A 267 7.16 -21.26 -0.51
CA SER A 267 5.74 -21.57 -0.27
C SER A 267 5.14 -22.30 -1.45
N PRO A 268 4.33 -23.35 -1.20
CA PRO A 268 3.55 -24.02 -2.24
C PRO A 268 2.18 -23.36 -2.48
N ALA A 269 1.81 -22.32 -1.73
CA ALA A 269 0.47 -21.74 -1.76
C ALA A 269 0.13 -21.15 -3.14
N ASN A 270 -0.92 -21.69 -3.76
CA ASN A 270 -1.37 -21.35 -5.11
C ASN A 270 -2.80 -20.76 -5.14
N SER A 271 -3.41 -20.56 -3.98
CA SER A 271 -4.72 -19.93 -3.86
C SER A 271 -4.75 -18.96 -2.68
N VAL A 272 -5.74 -18.06 -2.65
CA VAL A 272 -5.92 -17.11 -1.56
C VAL A 272 -6.22 -17.83 -0.25
N GLU A 273 -6.98 -18.93 -0.29
CA GLU A 273 -7.29 -19.76 0.88
C GLU A 273 -6.04 -20.37 1.50
N GLU A 274 -5.12 -20.88 0.66
CA GLU A 274 -3.85 -21.44 1.12
C GLU A 274 -2.95 -20.35 1.73
N ILE A 275 -2.93 -19.15 1.13
CA ILE A 275 -2.22 -18.00 1.69
C ILE A 275 -2.80 -17.60 3.06
N ILE A 276 -4.12 -17.59 3.22
CA ILE A 276 -4.78 -17.31 4.49
C ILE A 276 -4.32 -18.32 5.57
N GLN A 277 -4.24 -19.60 5.23
CA GLN A 277 -3.76 -20.62 6.16
C GLN A 277 -2.30 -20.41 6.56
N GLU A 278 -1.43 -20.06 5.62
CA GLU A 278 -0.04 -19.72 5.91
C GLU A 278 0.09 -18.47 6.80
N VAL A 279 -0.66 -17.42 6.50
CA VAL A 279 -0.66 -16.18 7.30
C VAL A 279 -1.14 -16.45 8.72
N ALA A 280 -2.19 -17.23 8.89
CA ALA A 280 -2.71 -17.63 10.20
C ALA A 280 -1.69 -18.44 11.04
N ALA A 281 -0.83 -19.23 10.38
CA ALA A 281 0.21 -20.03 11.04
C ALA A 281 1.50 -19.24 11.32
N THR A 282 1.69 -18.10 10.68
CA THR A 282 2.94 -17.33 10.73
C THR A 282 3.01 -16.46 11.98
N ARG A 283 4.20 -16.46 12.66
CA ARG A 283 4.47 -15.61 13.82
C ARG A 283 5.27 -14.35 13.50
N THR A 284 5.77 -14.23 12.27
CA THR A 284 6.56 -13.07 11.81
C THR A 284 5.67 -12.02 11.19
N THR A 285 5.99 -10.74 11.45
CA THR A 285 5.29 -9.62 10.83
C THR A 285 5.49 -9.63 9.30
N GLU A 286 4.55 -9.07 8.58
CA GLU A 286 4.56 -9.00 7.12
C GLU A 286 5.85 -8.35 6.57
N ARG A 287 6.31 -7.26 7.18
CA ARG A 287 7.51 -6.53 6.76
C ARG A 287 8.83 -7.21 7.13
N GLY A 288 8.81 -8.19 8.01
CA GLY A 288 10.02 -8.92 8.40
C GLY A 288 10.74 -9.66 7.26
N THR A 289 10.12 -9.77 6.08
CA THR A 289 10.71 -10.34 4.86
C THR A 289 11.39 -9.31 3.95
N ARG A 290 11.22 -8.00 4.21
CA ARG A 290 11.86 -6.96 3.39
C ARG A 290 13.31 -6.72 3.79
N ALA A 291 14.18 -6.61 2.80
CA ALA A 291 15.62 -6.43 3.02
C ALA A 291 15.97 -5.03 3.57
N ASP A 292 15.17 -4.01 3.28
CA ASP A 292 15.40 -2.62 3.68
C ASP A 292 14.93 -2.31 5.11
N ASP A 293 13.91 -2.99 5.62
CA ASP A 293 13.38 -2.76 6.97
C ASP A 293 14.27 -3.36 8.09
N ARG A 294 15.19 -4.27 7.76
CA ARG A 294 16.14 -4.87 8.72
C ARG A 294 17.33 -3.97 9.07
N ARG A 295 17.52 -2.87 8.35
CA ARG A 295 18.70 -2.00 8.51
C ARG A 295 18.65 -1.10 9.74
N SER A 296 17.47 -0.77 10.27
CA SER A 296 17.28 0.10 11.45
C SER A 296 15.93 -0.16 12.09
N GLU A 297 15.88 -0.27 13.43
CA GLU A 297 14.62 -0.31 14.19
C GLU A 297 13.80 0.99 14.06
N ALA A 298 14.45 2.08 13.67
CA ALA A 298 13.85 3.40 13.49
C ALA A 298 13.58 3.75 12.01
N ALA A 299 13.85 2.84 11.06
CA ALA A 299 13.81 3.14 9.63
C ALA A 299 12.51 3.82 9.17
N MET A 300 11.35 3.41 9.71
CA MET A 300 10.07 4.04 9.36
C MET A 300 9.85 5.40 10.03
N GLU A 301 10.36 5.61 11.26
CA GLU A 301 10.27 6.93 11.92
C GLU A 301 11.15 7.95 11.19
N ASP A 302 12.32 7.52 10.73
CA ASP A 302 13.21 8.40 9.95
C ASP A 302 12.61 8.72 8.58
N ARG A 303 12.04 7.74 7.88
CA ARG A 303 11.33 7.96 6.60
C ARG A 303 10.13 8.92 6.73
N LYS A 304 9.40 8.86 7.85
CA LYS A 304 8.31 9.81 8.11
C LYS A 304 8.78 11.25 8.27
N LYS A 305 9.97 11.45 8.85
CA LYS A 305 10.61 12.77 8.93
C LYS A 305 11.05 13.29 7.57
N GLU A 306 11.34 12.38 6.64
CA GLU A 306 11.70 12.69 5.25
C GLU A 306 10.47 12.87 4.34
N GLY A 307 9.25 12.70 4.87
CA GLY A 307 8.02 12.85 4.09
C GLY A 307 7.48 11.55 3.45
N TYR A 308 8.05 10.39 3.81
CA TYR A 308 7.55 9.09 3.36
C TYR A 308 6.31 8.64 4.16
N PHE A 309 5.57 7.66 3.60
CA PHE A 309 4.41 7.00 4.25
C PHE A 309 4.78 6.23 5.48
#